data_a56bad9bcee813aa772ec19946a4ed93
#
_entry.id   a56bad9bcee813aa772ec19946a4ed93
#
_cell.length_a   1.000
_cell.length_b   1.000
_cell.length_c   1.000
_cell.angle_alpha   90.00
_cell.angle_beta   90.00
_cell.angle_gamma   90.00
#
_symmetry.space_group_name_H-M   'P 1'
#
loop_
_entity.id
_entity.type
_entity.pdbx_description
1 polymer ?
#
loop_
_entity_poly.entity_id
_entity_poly.type
_entity_poly.pdbx_seq_one_letter_code
_entity_poly.pdbx_strand_id
1 'polypeptide(L)'
;MSLLPAFPLPEVPSIPAEHLESTAALDVFKLAAAEFVHSVFPEVTVDKAFEGMESGKTGKQALGDFVVALARFRLKGKPQELAEKLAAEFKPTPYLAEIGASGAFVYFNLQTEALFRTVLDQINTQTHLTPDEDHSALSHFANLSLDDAGADKLPEGLSLAKKNGYGTNKSGKGKSVIVEFSSPNIAKPFHAGHLRSTIIGAFLANLYEANGWDVLRMNYLGDWGKQFGILAVGFERYGSEEELEKDAITHLYDVYVKINKDGETDESIHDRAREFFVKMEAGDEHAVGLWKKFRDLSIVKYKETYARLNIWFDVYSGESQVSQEAQKHALDQLQGSGIVEESQGALIVDLKKYKLEKTIVRKKDGTSVYITRDIAGAAERFDKYHFDKMVYVVASQQDLHLAQFFKVLDLMGYPWANTLQHVNFGMVQGMSTRKGTAVFLEQILDESKRVMHEVMQKNEEKYKAIEDPQYTSDKLGITAVKVQDMSGKRINNYEFKWERMTSFEGDTGPYLQYAHVRLSSVERKNAPAVVLPPPGERSAAINVALLSEPKAREVILLLASYPDVVKAAFKSFEPATICTYAFRLSHVISSAWETLIVKGQPHDLALARLWLYVSAKDVLGNALRLLTLQPLDRM
;
A
#
# COMPACT_ATOMS: atom_id res chain seq x y z
N MET A 1 4.48 -23.05 -15.62
CA MET A 1 5.83 -23.57 -15.33
C MET A 1 5.99 -23.67 -13.85
N SER A 2 6.21 -24.87 -13.30
CA SER A 2 6.48 -25.07 -11.86
C SER A 2 7.78 -24.35 -11.51
N LEU A 3 7.74 -23.43 -10.56
CA LEU A 3 8.90 -22.69 -10.05
C LEU A 3 9.80 -23.53 -9.12
N LEU A 4 9.58 -24.84 -9.05
CA LEU A 4 10.26 -25.75 -8.14
C LEU A 4 10.97 -26.87 -8.90
N PRO A 5 12.17 -26.63 -9.43
CA PRO A 5 12.87 -27.62 -10.24
C PRO A 5 13.39 -28.83 -9.44
N ALA A 6 13.42 -28.78 -8.11
CA ALA A 6 14.06 -29.83 -7.31
C ALA A 6 13.10 -30.90 -6.74
N PHE A 7 11.80 -30.63 -6.70
CA PHE A 7 10.79 -31.57 -6.21
C PHE A 7 9.60 -31.53 -7.16
N PRO A 8 9.34 -32.61 -7.94
CA PRO A 8 8.13 -32.68 -8.73
C PRO A 8 6.94 -32.58 -7.77
N LEU A 9 6.07 -31.58 -8.03
CA LEU A 9 4.78 -31.54 -7.34
C LEU A 9 4.04 -32.83 -7.64
N PRO A 10 3.42 -33.46 -6.65
CA PRO A 10 2.47 -34.52 -6.94
C PRO A 10 1.38 -33.95 -7.85
N GLU A 11 0.93 -34.72 -8.83
CA GLU A 11 -0.22 -34.36 -9.65
C GLU A 11 -1.46 -34.27 -8.76
N VAL A 12 -1.99 -33.08 -8.55
CA VAL A 12 -3.19 -32.84 -7.76
C VAL A 12 -4.30 -32.40 -8.69
N PRO A 13 -5.30 -33.27 -8.92
CA PRO A 13 -6.33 -33.03 -9.94
C PRO A 13 -7.33 -31.93 -9.60
N SER A 14 -7.36 -31.38 -8.38
CA SER A 14 -8.51 -30.61 -7.91
C SER A 14 -8.23 -29.23 -7.35
N ILE A 15 -6.97 -28.76 -7.31
CA ILE A 15 -6.70 -27.38 -6.92
C ILE A 15 -6.83 -26.49 -8.15
N PRO A 16 -7.64 -25.41 -8.09
CA PRO A 16 -7.71 -24.44 -9.16
C PRO A 16 -6.32 -23.94 -9.56
N ALA A 17 -6.06 -23.80 -10.86
CA ALA A 17 -4.77 -23.35 -11.39
C ALA A 17 -4.32 -22.00 -10.76
N GLU A 18 -5.27 -21.19 -10.35
CA GLU A 18 -5.06 -19.94 -9.60
C GLU A 18 -4.42 -20.15 -8.21
N HIS A 19 -4.64 -21.28 -7.54
CA HIS A 19 -3.96 -21.61 -6.29
C HIS A 19 -2.57 -22.22 -6.52
N LEU A 20 -2.36 -22.91 -7.63
CA LEU A 20 -1.04 -23.43 -8.04
C LEU A 20 -0.15 -22.33 -8.62
N GLU A 21 -0.74 -21.28 -9.19
CA GLU A 21 -0.04 -20.05 -9.60
C GLU A 21 0.26 -19.14 -8.39
N SER A 22 -0.28 -19.44 -7.21
CA SER A 22 0.14 -18.76 -6.00
C SER A 22 1.59 -19.15 -5.72
N THR A 23 2.43 -18.15 -5.75
CA THR A 23 3.88 -18.29 -5.67
C THR A 23 4.38 -18.47 -4.23
N ALA A 24 3.55 -18.96 -3.32
CA ALA A 24 3.92 -19.18 -1.93
C ALA A 24 4.61 -20.54 -1.76
N ALA A 25 5.87 -20.55 -1.36
CA ALA A 25 6.64 -21.77 -1.10
C ALA A 25 5.92 -22.73 -0.15
N LEU A 26 5.22 -22.20 0.86
CA LEU A 26 4.46 -23.01 1.83
C LEU A 26 3.27 -23.73 1.21
N ASP A 27 2.70 -23.24 0.11
CA ASP A 27 1.53 -23.88 -0.53
C ASP A 27 1.87 -25.29 -1.06
N VAL A 28 3.12 -25.52 -1.45
CA VAL A 28 3.61 -26.85 -1.87
C VAL A 28 3.50 -27.86 -0.72
N PHE A 29 3.97 -27.49 0.44
CA PHE A 29 3.95 -28.34 1.64
C PHE A 29 2.53 -28.51 2.18
N LYS A 30 1.76 -27.44 2.15
CA LYS A 30 0.36 -27.43 2.53
C LYS A 30 -0.47 -28.34 1.64
N LEU A 31 -0.15 -28.34 0.34
CA LEU A 31 -0.76 -29.22 -0.63
C LEU A 31 -0.46 -30.69 -0.34
N ALA A 32 0.81 -31.03 -0.12
CA ALA A 32 1.22 -32.38 0.22
C ALA A 32 0.53 -32.90 1.50
N ALA A 33 0.33 -32.02 2.50
CA ALA A 33 -0.41 -32.34 3.70
C ALA A 33 -1.92 -32.53 3.43
N ALA A 34 -2.50 -31.71 2.54
CA ALA A 34 -3.91 -31.83 2.14
C ALA A 34 -4.21 -33.12 1.36
N GLU A 35 -3.30 -33.49 0.46
CA GLU A 35 -3.38 -34.79 -0.26
C GLU A 35 -3.31 -35.95 0.69
N PHE A 36 -2.42 -35.88 1.67
CA PHE A 36 -2.35 -36.95 2.68
C PHE A 36 -3.65 -37.06 3.49
N VAL A 37 -4.26 -35.94 3.91
CA VAL A 37 -5.58 -35.96 4.57
C VAL A 37 -6.64 -36.60 3.66
N HIS A 38 -6.66 -36.23 2.38
CA HIS A 38 -7.59 -36.82 1.41
C HIS A 38 -7.38 -38.30 1.21
N SER A 39 -6.14 -38.78 1.16
CA SER A 39 -5.83 -40.21 0.98
C SER A 39 -6.36 -41.08 2.11
N VAL A 40 -6.40 -40.56 3.34
CA VAL A 40 -6.93 -41.27 4.53
C VAL A 40 -8.44 -41.07 4.71
N PHE A 41 -8.93 -39.89 4.32
CA PHE A 41 -10.33 -39.47 4.40
C PHE A 41 -10.84 -38.99 3.05
N PRO A 42 -11.21 -39.87 2.10
CA PRO A 42 -11.62 -39.49 0.73
C PRO A 42 -12.84 -38.56 0.67
N GLU A 43 -13.66 -38.52 1.71
CA GLU A 43 -14.78 -37.57 1.85
C GLU A 43 -14.34 -36.10 2.10
N VAL A 44 -13.08 -35.87 2.49
CA VAL A 44 -12.47 -34.54 2.59
C VAL A 44 -11.75 -34.30 1.28
N THR A 45 -12.26 -33.39 0.46
CA THR A 45 -11.54 -32.99 -0.77
C THR A 45 -10.21 -32.28 -0.45
N VAL A 46 -9.25 -32.36 -1.36
CA VAL A 46 -7.95 -31.73 -1.19
C VAL A 46 -8.11 -30.21 -0.93
N ASP A 47 -9.03 -29.54 -1.65
CA ASP A 47 -9.32 -28.12 -1.44
C ASP A 47 -9.77 -27.81 0.00
N LYS A 48 -10.73 -28.61 0.52
CA LYS A 48 -11.20 -28.44 1.91
C LYS A 48 -10.09 -28.69 2.92
N ALA A 49 -9.25 -29.67 2.67
CA ALA A 49 -8.10 -29.95 3.53
C ALA A 49 -7.09 -28.80 3.48
N PHE A 50 -6.77 -28.30 2.29
CA PHE A 50 -5.86 -27.18 2.06
C PHE A 50 -6.35 -25.90 2.75
N GLU A 51 -7.61 -25.51 2.53
CA GLU A 51 -8.23 -24.36 3.20
C GLU A 51 -8.34 -24.52 4.71
N GLY A 52 -8.48 -25.76 5.18
CA GLY A 52 -8.57 -26.08 6.60
C GLY A 52 -7.26 -25.99 7.36
N MET A 53 -6.13 -25.96 6.68
CA MET A 53 -4.81 -25.92 7.31
C MET A 53 -4.42 -24.50 7.68
N GLU A 54 -4.00 -24.33 8.92
CA GLU A 54 -3.50 -23.09 9.48
C GLU A 54 -2.00 -23.24 9.78
N SER A 55 -1.25 -22.14 9.66
CA SER A 55 0.14 -22.11 10.12
C SER A 55 0.22 -22.37 11.61
N GLY A 56 1.13 -23.23 12.02
CA GLY A 56 1.35 -23.55 13.43
C GLY A 56 1.76 -22.31 14.24
N LYS A 57 1.39 -22.29 15.52
CA LYS A 57 1.82 -21.24 16.43
C LYS A 57 3.32 -21.37 16.70
N THR A 58 4.05 -20.26 16.65
CA THR A 58 5.46 -20.21 17.03
C THR A 58 5.62 -20.08 18.55
N GLY A 59 6.64 -20.70 19.14
CA GLY A 59 6.98 -20.60 20.55
C GLY A 59 6.88 -21.94 21.31
N LYS A 60 6.91 -21.90 22.65
CA LYS A 60 6.93 -23.10 23.52
C LYS A 60 5.70 -24.02 23.39
N GLN A 61 4.65 -23.60 22.73
CA GLN A 61 3.43 -24.39 22.48
C GLN A 61 3.23 -24.69 20.98
N ALA A 62 4.27 -24.60 20.17
CA ALA A 62 4.23 -24.97 18.77
C ALA A 62 3.99 -26.48 18.65
N LEU A 63 2.85 -26.87 18.09
CA LEU A 63 2.53 -28.30 17.85
C LEU A 63 3.11 -28.79 16.51
N GLY A 64 3.41 -27.88 15.55
CA GLY A 64 3.95 -28.21 14.23
C GLY A 64 3.96 -26.99 13.32
N ASP A 65 4.45 -27.14 12.08
CA ASP A 65 4.51 -26.06 11.09
C ASP A 65 3.12 -25.75 10.53
N PHE A 66 2.29 -26.78 10.31
CA PHE A 66 0.86 -26.63 10.00
C PHE A 66 0.01 -27.39 11.01
N VAL A 67 -1.20 -26.92 11.21
CA VAL A 67 -2.19 -27.53 12.09
C VAL A 67 -3.55 -27.56 11.39
N VAL A 68 -4.26 -28.67 11.52
CA VAL A 68 -5.64 -28.79 11.06
C VAL A 68 -6.55 -29.35 12.16
N ALA A 69 -7.71 -28.73 12.34
CA ALA A 69 -8.75 -29.22 13.25
C ALA A 69 -9.68 -30.16 12.49
N LEU A 70 -9.65 -31.49 12.76
CA LEU A 70 -10.47 -32.46 12.04
C LEU A 70 -11.98 -32.30 12.27
N ALA A 71 -12.38 -31.68 13.38
CA ALA A 71 -13.78 -31.32 13.63
C ALA A 71 -14.39 -30.43 12.54
N ARG A 72 -13.55 -29.62 11.84
CA ARG A 72 -13.95 -28.75 10.74
C ARG A 72 -14.53 -29.50 9.54
N PHE A 73 -14.08 -30.74 9.33
CA PHE A 73 -14.50 -31.55 8.18
C PHE A 73 -15.78 -32.35 8.41
N ARG A 74 -16.32 -32.33 9.64
CA ARG A 74 -17.58 -33.06 10.00
C ARG A 74 -17.58 -34.51 9.62
N LEU A 75 -16.44 -35.20 9.78
CA LEU A 75 -16.29 -36.63 9.56
C LEU A 75 -17.09 -37.46 10.58
N LYS A 76 -17.46 -38.67 10.21
CA LYS A 76 -18.12 -39.63 11.14
C LYS A 76 -17.08 -40.19 12.12
N GLY A 77 -17.30 -40.02 13.42
CA GLY A 77 -16.41 -40.48 14.48
C GLY A 77 -16.01 -39.39 15.44
N LYS A 78 -15.28 -39.71 16.49
CA LYS A 78 -14.76 -38.73 17.42
C LYS A 78 -13.54 -38.06 16.81
N PRO A 79 -13.46 -36.70 16.79
CA PRO A 79 -12.34 -36.00 16.16
C PRO A 79 -10.96 -36.41 16.68
N GLN A 80 -10.85 -36.78 17.95
CA GLN A 80 -9.59 -37.30 18.53
C GLN A 80 -9.17 -38.64 17.93
N GLU A 81 -10.10 -39.60 17.82
CA GLU A 81 -9.83 -40.95 17.24
C GLU A 81 -9.44 -40.83 15.77
N LEU A 82 -10.06 -39.87 15.04
CA LEU A 82 -9.74 -39.57 13.65
C LEU A 82 -8.35 -38.94 13.51
N ALA A 83 -7.95 -38.08 14.45
CA ALA A 83 -6.62 -37.44 14.46
C ALA A 83 -5.53 -38.51 14.73
N GLU A 84 -5.75 -39.39 15.70
CA GLU A 84 -4.86 -40.51 16.01
C GLU A 84 -4.73 -41.47 14.83
N LYS A 85 -5.84 -41.78 14.14
CA LYS A 85 -5.84 -42.60 12.92
C LYS A 85 -5.00 -41.97 11.82
N LEU A 86 -5.22 -40.67 11.52
CA LEU A 86 -4.46 -39.97 10.50
C LEU A 86 -2.95 -39.97 10.79
N ALA A 87 -2.57 -39.71 12.04
CA ALA A 87 -1.16 -39.73 12.45
C ALA A 87 -0.55 -41.16 12.35
N ALA A 88 -1.31 -42.22 12.66
CA ALA A 88 -0.82 -43.58 12.62
C ALA A 88 -0.58 -44.14 11.19
N GLU A 89 -1.30 -43.64 10.21
CA GLU A 89 -1.17 -44.05 8.80
C GLU A 89 -0.03 -43.32 8.07
N PHE A 90 0.60 -42.32 8.72
CA PHE A 90 1.62 -41.50 8.08
C PHE A 90 2.96 -42.20 7.89
N LYS A 91 3.57 -41.97 6.74
CA LYS A 91 4.97 -42.30 6.46
C LYS A 91 5.67 -41.04 5.95
N PRO A 92 6.93 -40.77 6.37
CA PRO A 92 7.68 -39.59 5.88
C PRO A 92 7.71 -39.52 4.35
N THR A 93 7.52 -38.32 3.84
CA THR A 93 7.55 -37.99 2.40
C THR A 93 8.70 -36.99 2.14
N PRO A 94 9.02 -36.67 0.88
CA PRO A 94 9.98 -35.61 0.59
C PRO A 94 9.60 -34.24 1.14
N TYR A 95 8.32 -33.99 1.44
CA TYR A 95 7.81 -32.72 1.93
C TYR A 95 7.50 -32.72 3.44
N LEU A 96 7.00 -33.83 3.96
CA LEU A 96 6.53 -33.96 5.33
C LEU A 96 7.43 -34.91 6.12
N ALA A 97 7.99 -34.43 7.23
CA ALA A 97 8.88 -35.22 8.08
C ALA A 97 8.11 -36.07 9.10
N GLU A 98 7.10 -35.48 9.72
CA GLU A 98 6.37 -36.04 10.83
C GLU A 98 4.96 -35.49 10.89
N ILE A 99 4.02 -36.33 11.35
CA ILE A 99 2.67 -35.93 11.71
C ILE A 99 2.36 -36.40 13.10
N GLY A 100 1.68 -35.59 13.90
CA GLY A 100 1.22 -35.97 15.22
C GLY A 100 -0.19 -35.49 15.48
N ALA A 101 -0.80 -36.08 16.54
CA ALA A 101 -2.13 -35.73 16.99
C ALA A 101 -2.10 -35.14 18.40
N SER A 102 -2.96 -34.15 18.65
CA SER A 102 -3.19 -33.57 19.97
C SER A 102 -4.67 -33.21 20.12
N GLY A 103 -5.40 -34.07 20.81
CA GLY A 103 -6.86 -33.98 20.87
C GLY A 103 -7.49 -34.09 19.47
N ALA A 104 -8.29 -33.09 19.08
CA ALA A 104 -8.95 -33.05 17.77
C ALA A 104 -8.06 -32.40 16.67
N PHE A 105 -6.83 -32.07 16.98
CA PHE A 105 -5.92 -31.41 16.06
C PHE A 105 -4.86 -32.38 15.54
N VAL A 106 -4.53 -32.21 14.26
CA VAL A 106 -3.37 -32.86 13.64
C VAL A 106 -2.37 -31.78 13.26
N TYR A 107 -1.10 -32.03 13.53
CA TYR A 107 -0.02 -31.16 13.18
C TYR A 107 0.98 -31.84 12.25
N PHE A 108 1.55 -31.05 11.36
CA PHE A 108 2.47 -31.49 10.32
C PHE A 108 3.80 -30.75 10.50
N ASN A 109 4.88 -31.52 10.54
CA ASN A 109 6.25 -31.00 10.52
C ASN A 109 6.84 -31.18 9.12
N LEU A 110 7.39 -30.11 8.55
CA LEU A 110 7.93 -30.08 7.20
C LEU A 110 9.37 -30.63 7.17
N GLN A 111 9.74 -31.26 6.06
CA GLN A 111 11.14 -31.65 5.79
C GLN A 111 12.01 -30.39 5.73
N THR A 112 13.00 -30.30 6.62
CA THR A 112 13.78 -29.07 6.82
C THR A 112 14.57 -28.68 5.58
N GLU A 113 15.28 -29.63 4.93
CA GLU A 113 16.06 -29.33 3.73
C GLU A 113 15.17 -28.92 2.56
N ALA A 114 14.06 -29.63 2.33
CA ALA A 114 13.10 -29.28 1.30
C ALA A 114 12.51 -27.87 1.51
N LEU A 115 12.13 -27.55 2.76
CA LEU A 115 11.63 -26.23 3.12
C LEU A 115 12.65 -25.14 2.81
N PHE A 116 13.90 -25.32 3.28
CA PHE A 116 14.95 -24.31 3.13
C PHE A 116 15.27 -24.07 1.66
N ARG A 117 15.46 -25.12 0.89
CA ARG A 117 15.73 -25.05 -0.55
C ARG A 117 14.59 -24.36 -1.28
N THR A 118 13.35 -24.82 -1.07
CA THR A 118 12.17 -24.25 -1.75
C THR A 118 12.00 -22.77 -1.49
N VAL A 119 12.15 -22.35 -0.22
CA VAL A 119 11.96 -20.93 0.15
C VAL A 119 13.08 -20.05 -0.42
N LEU A 120 14.34 -20.46 -0.24
CA LEU A 120 15.48 -19.67 -0.71
C LEU A 120 15.54 -19.59 -2.25
N ASP A 121 15.24 -20.68 -2.94
CA ASP A 121 15.17 -20.71 -4.40
C ASP A 121 14.05 -19.83 -4.93
N GLN A 122 12.88 -19.86 -4.30
CA GLN A 122 11.76 -19.02 -4.72
C GLN A 122 12.06 -17.53 -4.54
N ILE A 123 12.61 -17.13 -3.36
CA ILE A 123 13.03 -15.75 -3.12
C ILE A 123 14.06 -15.33 -4.17
N ASN A 124 15.09 -16.16 -4.40
CA ASN A 124 16.14 -15.88 -5.35
C ASN A 124 15.61 -15.75 -6.78
N THR A 125 14.75 -16.67 -7.22
CA THR A 125 14.17 -16.67 -8.56
C THR A 125 13.32 -15.43 -8.79
N GLN A 126 12.40 -15.14 -7.90
CA GLN A 126 11.49 -14.00 -8.04
C GLN A 126 12.18 -12.65 -7.87
N THR A 127 13.23 -12.56 -7.06
CA THR A 127 13.93 -11.29 -6.85
C THR A 127 14.96 -11.00 -7.93
N HIS A 128 15.67 -12.04 -8.42
CA HIS A 128 16.85 -11.83 -9.25
C HIS A 128 16.78 -12.42 -10.65
N LEU A 129 15.95 -13.44 -10.90
CA LEU A 129 15.88 -14.15 -12.17
C LEU A 129 14.61 -13.87 -12.96
N THR A 130 13.54 -13.44 -12.31
CA THR A 130 12.31 -13.04 -12.99
C THR A 130 12.47 -11.59 -13.47
N PRO A 131 12.38 -11.31 -14.77
CA PRO A 131 12.40 -9.95 -15.28
C PRO A 131 11.25 -9.14 -14.70
N ASP A 132 11.45 -7.84 -14.47
CA ASP A 132 10.34 -6.93 -14.26
C ASP A 132 9.54 -6.85 -15.58
N GLU A 133 8.24 -7.08 -15.52
CA GLU A 133 7.39 -6.84 -16.69
C GLU A 133 7.38 -5.33 -16.96
N ASP A 134 7.58 -4.95 -18.21
CA ASP A 134 7.45 -3.55 -18.63
C ASP A 134 6.01 -3.11 -18.42
N HIS A 135 5.83 -2.16 -17.51
CA HIS A 135 4.53 -1.69 -17.08
C HIS A 135 3.78 -0.92 -18.18
N SER A 136 4.50 -0.40 -19.19
CA SER A 136 3.92 0.51 -20.18
C SER A 136 3.19 -0.19 -21.32
N ALA A 137 3.58 -1.42 -21.66
CA ALA A 137 3.11 -2.07 -22.90
C ALA A 137 1.87 -2.96 -22.74
N LEU A 138 1.53 -3.39 -21.52
CA LEU A 138 0.45 -4.33 -21.22
C LEU A 138 -0.66 -3.74 -20.32
N SER A 139 -0.58 -2.47 -19.95
CA SER A 139 -1.57 -1.84 -19.11
C SER A 139 -2.89 -1.63 -19.86
N HIS A 140 -4.00 -2.01 -19.24
CA HIS A 140 -5.36 -1.64 -19.67
C HIS A 140 -5.47 -0.13 -19.94
N PHE A 141 -4.72 0.67 -19.17
CA PHE A 141 -4.69 2.13 -19.24
C PHE A 141 -3.66 2.68 -20.24
N ALA A 142 -2.75 1.85 -20.81
CA ALA A 142 -1.66 2.30 -21.70
C ALA A 142 -2.14 2.94 -23.00
N ASN A 143 -3.30 2.53 -23.51
CA ASN A 143 -3.89 3.03 -24.74
C ASN A 143 -4.86 4.21 -24.53
N LEU A 144 -5.06 4.62 -23.29
CA LEU A 144 -5.90 5.77 -22.99
C LEU A 144 -5.04 7.03 -23.14
N SER A 145 -5.54 7.97 -23.95
CA SER A 145 -4.98 9.32 -24.01
C SER A 145 -5.15 9.94 -22.62
N LEU A 146 -4.09 9.88 -21.81
CA LEU A 146 -4.04 10.53 -20.51
C LEU A 146 -3.77 12.04 -20.70
N ASP A 147 -4.52 12.69 -21.61
CA ASP A 147 -4.30 14.04 -22.16
C ASP A 147 -4.42 15.19 -21.15
N ASP A 148 -4.61 14.91 -19.87
CA ASP A 148 -4.68 15.94 -18.87
C ASP A 148 -3.35 16.06 -18.11
N ALA A 149 -2.59 17.10 -18.45
CA ALA A 149 -1.45 17.63 -17.71
C ALA A 149 -0.42 16.59 -17.24
N GLY A 150 0.07 15.80 -18.20
CA GLY A 150 1.25 14.97 -17.99
C GLY A 150 0.98 13.63 -17.32
N ALA A 151 0.60 12.63 -18.12
CA ALA A 151 1.09 11.27 -17.86
C ALA A 151 2.62 11.33 -17.93
N ASP A 152 3.22 11.73 -16.82
CA ASP A 152 4.66 11.87 -16.73
C ASP A 152 5.28 10.48 -16.76
N LYS A 153 6.42 10.40 -17.42
CA LYS A 153 7.37 9.33 -17.15
C LYS A 153 7.52 9.20 -15.65
N LEU A 154 7.50 7.95 -15.18
CA LEU A 154 7.75 7.65 -13.78
C LEU A 154 8.94 8.49 -13.27
N PRO A 155 8.81 9.26 -12.18
CA PRO A 155 9.90 10.09 -11.70
C PRO A 155 11.16 9.25 -11.48
N GLU A 156 12.31 9.76 -11.93
CA GLU A 156 13.59 9.09 -11.71
C GLU A 156 13.88 8.94 -10.21
N GLY A 157 14.52 7.83 -9.82
CA GLY A 157 14.95 7.60 -8.45
C GLY A 157 13.90 7.03 -7.51
N LEU A 158 12.70 6.69 -7.99
CA LEU A 158 11.72 5.97 -7.17
C LEU A 158 12.16 4.52 -6.93
N SER A 159 11.95 4.05 -5.70
CA SER A 159 12.19 2.66 -5.32
C SER A 159 10.86 1.90 -5.30
N LEU A 160 10.52 1.27 -6.40
CA LEU A 160 9.25 0.59 -6.60
C LEU A 160 9.30 -0.86 -6.10
N ALA A 161 8.14 -1.39 -5.69
CA ALA A 161 7.96 -2.82 -5.53
C ALA A 161 7.95 -3.49 -6.91
N LYS A 162 8.64 -4.64 -7.03
CA LYS A 162 8.58 -5.43 -8.27
C LYS A 162 7.19 -6.04 -8.45
N LYS A 163 6.59 -5.96 -9.63
CA LYS A 163 5.31 -6.62 -9.93
C LYS A 163 5.38 -8.14 -9.82
N ASN A 164 6.53 -8.74 -10.14
CA ASN A 164 6.77 -10.18 -10.06
C ASN A 164 7.74 -10.56 -8.93
N GLY A 165 7.93 -9.67 -7.93
CA GLY A 165 8.80 -9.92 -6.79
C GLY A 165 8.27 -10.96 -5.82
N TYR A 166 9.14 -11.47 -4.93
CA TYR A 166 8.71 -12.40 -3.89
C TYR A 166 7.61 -11.79 -3.02
N GLY A 167 6.53 -12.51 -2.85
CA GLY A 167 5.32 -12.08 -2.16
C GLY A 167 4.18 -11.62 -3.07
N THR A 168 4.42 -11.45 -4.37
CA THR A 168 3.37 -11.09 -5.33
C THR A 168 2.59 -12.32 -5.82
N ASN A 169 1.40 -12.08 -6.37
CA ASN A 169 0.56 -13.12 -6.96
C ASN A 169 -0.26 -12.56 -8.15
N LYS A 170 -0.95 -13.44 -8.86
CA LYS A 170 -1.71 -13.10 -10.08
C LYS A 170 -3.23 -13.11 -9.88
N SER A 171 -3.74 -12.96 -8.66
CA SER A 171 -5.19 -13.03 -8.38
C SER A 171 -6.01 -11.92 -9.06
N GLY A 172 -5.36 -10.82 -9.42
CA GLY A 172 -5.93 -9.69 -10.15
C GLY A 172 -5.63 -9.67 -11.64
N LYS A 173 -5.02 -10.71 -12.21
CA LYS A 173 -4.63 -10.73 -13.63
C LYS A 173 -5.81 -10.44 -14.55
N GLY A 174 -5.64 -9.47 -15.43
CA GLY A 174 -6.67 -9.02 -16.37
C GLY A 174 -7.75 -8.13 -15.75
N LYS A 175 -7.57 -7.68 -14.51
CA LYS A 175 -8.46 -6.73 -13.83
C LYS A 175 -7.78 -5.39 -13.64
N SER A 176 -8.55 -4.32 -13.75
CA SER A 176 -8.12 -2.94 -13.62
C SER A 176 -8.73 -2.25 -12.39
N VAL A 177 -7.95 -1.41 -11.72
CA VAL A 177 -8.40 -0.64 -10.57
C VAL A 177 -7.90 0.79 -10.62
N ILE A 178 -8.78 1.73 -10.30
CA ILE A 178 -8.40 3.11 -10.01
C ILE A 178 -8.30 3.27 -8.49
N VAL A 179 -7.18 3.78 -8.02
CA VAL A 179 -7.00 4.18 -6.62
C VAL A 179 -6.92 5.71 -6.57
N GLU A 180 -7.97 6.35 -6.07
CA GLU A 180 -8.04 7.80 -5.88
C GLU A 180 -7.62 8.13 -4.45
N PHE A 181 -6.58 8.97 -4.31
CA PHE A 181 -6.03 9.31 -3.01
C PHE A 181 -5.29 10.64 -3.01
N SER A 182 -4.94 11.12 -1.82
CA SER A 182 -4.32 12.42 -1.53
C SER A 182 -5.30 13.58 -1.64
N SER A 183 -5.72 13.93 -2.83
CA SER A 183 -6.80 14.88 -3.15
C SER A 183 -6.68 16.24 -2.43
N PRO A 184 -5.52 16.94 -2.51
CA PRO A 184 -5.33 18.22 -1.87
C PRO A 184 -6.12 19.32 -2.57
N ASN A 185 -6.46 20.35 -1.81
CA ASN A 185 -7.04 21.58 -2.35
C ASN A 185 -5.92 22.57 -2.63
N ILE A 186 -5.83 23.10 -3.86
CA ILE A 186 -4.76 23.98 -4.31
C ILE A 186 -4.66 25.27 -3.46
N ALA A 187 -5.80 25.82 -3.05
CA ALA A 187 -5.85 27.05 -2.27
C ALA A 187 -5.71 26.85 -0.75
N LYS A 188 -5.45 25.63 -0.29
CA LYS A 188 -5.37 25.29 1.13
C LYS A 188 -4.09 24.53 1.45
N PRO A 189 -3.61 24.61 2.70
CA PRO A 189 -2.42 23.86 3.09
C PRO A 189 -2.66 22.34 3.00
N PHE A 190 -1.62 21.64 2.60
CA PHE A 190 -1.57 20.19 2.66
C PHE A 190 -1.45 19.77 4.13
N HIS A 191 -2.53 19.32 4.72
CA HIS A 191 -2.61 18.97 6.14
C HIS A 191 -2.46 17.46 6.41
N ALA A 192 -2.39 17.09 7.68
CA ALA A 192 -2.22 15.71 8.14
C ALA A 192 -3.21 14.70 7.54
N GLY A 193 -4.45 15.11 7.29
CA GLY A 193 -5.45 14.24 6.64
C GLY A 193 -5.07 13.89 5.19
N HIS A 194 -4.56 14.87 4.43
CA HIS A 194 -4.06 14.62 3.08
C HIS A 194 -2.83 13.70 3.09
N LEU A 195 -1.89 13.92 4.02
CA LEU A 195 -0.73 13.04 4.17
C LEU A 195 -1.15 11.61 4.45
N ARG A 196 -2.10 11.39 5.33
CA ARG A 196 -2.59 10.05 5.68
C ARG A 196 -3.27 9.37 4.49
N SER A 197 -4.14 10.09 3.76
CA SER A 197 -4.70 9.61 2.50
C SER A 197 -3.60 9.24 1.49
N THR A 198 -2.57 10.08 1.37
CA THR A 198 -1.45 9.88 0.46
C THR A 198 -0.67 8.59 0.79
N ILE A 199 -0.32 8.38 2.05
CA ILE A 199 0.42 7.20 2.52
C ILE A 199 -0.39 5.92 2.32
N ILE A 200 -1.64 5.91 2.78
CA ILE A 200 -2.52 4.73 2.70
C ILE A 200 -2.86 4.43 1.24
N GLY A 201 -3.19 5.45 0.44
CA GLY A 201 -3.55 5.27 -0.95
C GLY A 201 -2.40 4.72 -1.79
N ALA A 202 -1.19 5.25 -1.62
CA ALA A 202 -0.01 4.75 -2.31
C ALA A 202 0.33 3.30 -1.89
N PHE A 203 0.18 2.96 -0.60
CA PHE A 203 0.29 1.58 -0.14
C PHE A 203 -0.73 0.67 -0.82
N LEU A 204 -2.00 1.08 -0.89
CA LEU A 204 -3.05 0.29 -1.53
C LEU A 204 -2.79 0.10 -3.02
N ALA A 205 -2.33 1.13 -3.72
CA ALA A 205 -1.94 1.02 -5.12
C ALA A 205 -0.84 -0.04 -5.32
N ASN A 206 0.23 0.01 -4.53
CA ASN A 206 1.29 -1.01 -4.55
C ASN A 206 0.75 -2.40 -4.18
N LEU A 207 -0.19 -2.47 -3.25
CA LEU A 207 -0.79 -3.72 -2.80
C LEU A 207 -1.66 -4.37 -3.89
N TYR A 208 -2.42 -3.58 -4.65
CA TYR A 208 -3.16 -4.05 -5.82
C TYR A 208 -2.22 -4.56 -6.91
N GLU A 209 -1.14 -3.82 -7.22
CA GLU A 209 -0.11 -4.27 -8.18
C GLU A 209 0.54 -5.58 -7.73
N ALA A 210 0.90 -5.71 -6.45
CA ALA A 210 1.47 -6.94 -5.90
C ALA A 210 0.52 -8.15 -6.02
N ASN A 211 -0.78 -7.90 -6.14
CA ASN A 211 -1.80 -8.92 -6.39
C ASN A 211 -2.20 -9.03 -7.88
N GLY A 212 -1.40 -8.48 -8.79
CA GLY A 212 -1.51 -8.65 -10.24
C GLY A 212 -2.60 -7.81 -10.91
N TRP A 213 -3.15 -6.80 -10.24
CA TRP A 213 -4.06 -5.83 -10.83
C TRP A 213 -3.31 -4.82 -11.69
N ASP A 214 -3.97 -4.34 -12.73
CA ASP A 214 -3.56 -3.14 -13.44
C ASP A 214 -4.08 -1.91 -12.69
N VAL A 215 -3.18 -1.01 -12.25
CA VAL A 215 -3.48 0.07 -11.32
C VAL A 215 -3.29 1.43 -11.96
N LEU A 216 -4.30 2.28 -11.85
CA LEU A 216 -4.21 3.71 -12.16
C LEU A 216 -4.29 4.52 -10.86
N ARG A 217 -3.22 5.25 -10.56
CA ARG A 217 -3.12 6.16 -9.42
C ARG A 217 -3.66 7.52 -9.78
N MET A 218 -4.76 7.92 -9.15
CA MET A 218 -5.44 9.17 -9.45
C MET A 218 -5.37 10.13 -8.27
N ASN A 219 -4.97 11.36 -8.54
CA ASN A 219 -5.05 12.48 -7.61
C ASN A 219 -6.18 13.41 -8.05
N TYR A 220 -7.24 13.51 -7.26
CA TYR A 220 -8.40 14.36 -7.56
C TYR A 220 -8.30 15.67 -6.79
N LEU A 221 -7.86 16.72 -7.48
CA LEU A 221 -7.58 18.01 -6.87
C LEU A 221 -8.86 18.82 -6.59
N GLY A 222 -8.89 19.49 -5.45
CA GLY A 222 -9.85 20.56 -5.21
C GLY A 222 -9.37 21.84 -5.92
N ASP A 223 -9.54 21.87 -7.24
CA ASP A 223 -9.00 22.89 -8.14
C ASP A 223 -10.07 23.80 -8.76
N TRP A 224 -11.31 23.76 -8.27
CA TRP A 224 -12.41 24.58 -8.77
C TRP A 224 -13.29 25.12 -7.64
N GLY A 225 -13.83 26.33 -7.82
CA GLY A 225 -14.79 26.92 -6.89
C GLY A 225 -14.48 28.38 -6.53
N LYS A 226 -15.36 28.98 -5.72
CA LYS A 226 -15.30 30.39 -5.32
C LYS A 226 -13.98 30.80 -4.66
N GLN A 227 -13.26 29.86 -4.05
CA GLN A 227 -11.93 30.14 -3.46
C GLN A 227 -10.91 30.64 -4.49
N PHE A 228 -11.05 30.24 -5.76
CA PHE A 228 -10.17 30.73 -6.82
C PHE A 228 -10.46 32.17 -7.20
N GLY A 229 -11.72 32.62 -7.11
CA GLY A 229 -12.07 34.04 -7.25
C GLY A 229 -11.43 34.88 -6.15
N ILE A 230 -11.48 34.44 -4.88
CA ILE A 230 -10.80 35.12 -3.76
C ILE A 230 -9.29 35.14 -3.96
N LEU A 231 -8.73 34.01 -4.40
CA LEU A 231 -7.29 33.88 -4.67
C LEU A 231 -6.84 34.81 -5.81
N ALA A 232 -7.62 34.94 -6.88
CA ALA A 232 -7.31 35.84 -7.99
C ALA A 232 -7.32 37.30 -7.56
N VAL A 233 -8.33 37.74 -6.81
CA VAL A 233 -8.40 39.12 -6.24
C VAL A 233 -7.23 39.35 -5.27
N GLY A 234 -6.86 38.31 -4.49
CA GLY A 234 -5.70 38.37 -3.61
C GLY A 234 -4.38 38.48 -4.37
N PHE A 235 -4.24 37.74 -5.46
CA PHE A 235 -3.04 37.75 -6.27
C PHE A 235 -2.80 39.10 -6.96
N GLU A 236 -3.85 39.79 -7.39
CA GLU A 236 -3.73 41.17 -7.90
C GLU A 236 -3.15 42.15 -6.85
N ARG A 237 -3.43 41.92 -5.55
CA ARG A 237 -3.00 42.83 -4.45
C ARG A 237 -1.67 42.39 -3.80
N TYR A 238 -1.44 41.11 -3.65
CA TYR A 238 -0.36 40.51 -2.86
C TYR A 238 0.50 39.52 -3.64
N GLY A 239 0.14 39.22 -4.88
CA GLY A 239 0.83 38.25 -5.71
C GLY A 239 2.21 38.72 -6.16
N SER A 240 3.11 37.78 -6.29
CA SER A 240 4.43 37.91 -6.90
C SER A 240 4.64 36.74 -7.85
N GLU A 241 4.94 37.06 -9.09
CA GLU A 241 5.24 36.03 -10.10
C GLU A 241 6.50 35.22 -9.73
N GLU A 242 7.52 35.89 -9.21
CA GLU A 242 8.77 35.26 -8.78
C GLU A 242 8.54 34.27 -7.63
N GLU A 243 7.79 34.67 -6.60
CA GLU A 243 7.48 33.77 -5.48
C GLU A 243 6.52 32.64 -5.89
N LEU A 244 5.62 32.91 -6.85
CA LEU A 244 4.73 31.88 -7.39
C LEU A 244 5.51 30.80 -8.15
N GLU A 245 6.49 31.17 -8.95
CA GLU A 245 7.36 30.22 -9.67
C GLU A 245 8.27 29.43 -8.72
N LYS A 246 8.73 30.07 -7.64
CA LYS A 246 9.61 29.45 -6.65
C LYS A 246 8.88 28.43 -5.76
N ASP A 247 7.73 28.79 -5.22
CA ASP A 247 6.89 27.92 -4.38
C ASP A 247 5.41 28.33 -4.47
N ALA A 248 4.75 27.81 -5.50
CA ALA A 248 3.35 28.13 -5.78
C ALA A 248 2.42 27.85 -4.60
N ILE A 249 2.61 26.73 -3.89
CA ILE A 249 1.71 26.30 -2.82
C ILE A 249 1.79 27.26 -1.63
N THR A 250 2.99 27.56 -1.16
CA THR A 250 3.20 28.47 -0.03
C THR A 250 2.76 29.89 -0.39
N HIS A 251 3.14 30.39 -1.57
CA HIS A 251 2.79 31.74 -1.98
C HIS A 251 1.28 31.93 -2.16
N LEU A 252 0.59 31.02 -2.84
CA LEU A 252 -0.87 31.08 -3.01
C LEU A 252 -1.61 31.00 -1.67
N TYR A 253 -1.11 30.20 -0.74
CA TYR A 253 -1.67 30.14 0.60
C TYR A 253 -1.49 31.45 1.37
N ASP A 254 -0.31 32.06 1.33
CA ASP A 254 -0.05 33.36 1.96
C ASP A 254 -0.95 34.47 1.38
N VAL A 255 -1.10 34.48 0.06
CA VAL A 255 -2.04 35.38 -0.65
C VAL A 255 -3.46 35.14 -0.17
N TYR A 256 -3.88 33.86 -0.10
CA TYR A 256 -5.22 33.48 0.33
C TYR A 256 -5.53 33.91 1.77
N VAL A 257 -4.57 33.73 2.70
CA VAL A 257 -4.72 34.16 4.10
C VAL A 257 -4.84 35.69 4.20
N LYS A 258 -3.98 36.44 3.50
CA LYS A 258 -3.99 37.91 3.51
C LYS A 258 -5.31 38.46 2.98
N ILE A 259 -5.77 37.97 1.83
CA ILE A 259 -6.99 38.49 1.20
C ILE A 259 -8.26 38.11 1.98
N ASN A 260 -8.30 36.94 2.63
CA ASN A 260 -9.42 36.59 3.49
C ASN A 260 -9.48 37.50 4.71
N LYS A 261 -8.33 37.87 5.29
CA LYS A 261 -8.28 38.84 6.40
C LYS A 261 -8.81 40.20 5.98
N ASP A 262 -8.42 40.70 4.79
CA ASP A 262 -8.96 41.95 4.24
C ASP A 262 -10.48 41.84 4.04
N GLY A 263 -10.97 40.70 3.56
CA GLY A 263 -12.40 40.41 3.34
C GLY A 263 -13.26 40.43 4.61
N GLU A 264 -12.66 40.32 5.82
CA GLU A 264 -13.38 40.49 7.09
C GLU A 264 -13.87 41.96 7.29
N THR A 265 -13.21 42.92 6.66
CA THR A 265 -13.49 44.36 6.79
C THR A 265 -13.94 45.02 5.47
N ASP A 266 -13.73 44.37 4.34
CA ASP A 266 -14.05 44.85 3.00
C ASP A 266 -14.88 43.84 2.22
N GLU A 267 -16.22 43.98 2.24
CA GLU A 267 -17.17 43.06 1.59
C GLU A 267 -17.02 43.10 0.04
N SER A 268 -16.50 44.18 -0.53
CA SER A 268 -16.25 44.29 -1.98
C SER A 268 -15.30 43.23 -2.52
N ILE A 269 -14.45 42.65 -1.69
CA ILE A 269 -13.54 41.56 -2.03
C ILE A 269 -14.35 40.32 -2.40
N HIS A 270 -15.38 40.01 -1.61
CA HIS A 270 -16.23 38.85 -1.87
C HIS A 270 -17.09 39.02 -3.13
N ASP A 271 -17.51 40.25 -3.43
CA ASP A 271 -18.25 40.55 -4.67
C ASP A 271 -17.33 40.37 -5.89
N ARG A 272 -16.14 40.96 -5.86
CA ARG A 272 -15.13 40.79 -6.92
C ARG A 272 -14.75 39.31 -7.12
N ALA A 273 -14.62 38.57 -6.03
CA ALA A 273 -14.32 37.15 -6.10
C ALA A 273 -15.46 36.33 -6.75
N ARG A 274 -16.72 36.70 -6.47
CA ARG A 274 -17.88 36.10 -7.15
C ARG A 274 -17.90 36.42 -8.64
N GLU A 275 -17.66 37.68 -8.99
CA GLU A 275 -17.59 38.12 -10.40
C GLU A 275 -16.47 37.41 -11.15
N PHE A 276 -15.29 37.28 -10.54
CA PHE A 276 -14.17 36.54 -11.14
C PHE A 276 -14.52 35.07 -11.36
N PHE A 277 -15.16 34.41 -10.39
CA PHE A 277 -15.57 33.02 -10.52
C PHE A 277 -16.64 32.85 -11.62
N VAL A 278 -17.59 33.77 -11.75
CA VAL A 278 -18.56 33.76 -12.87
C VAL A 278 -17.85 33.89 -14.22
N LYS A 279 -16.82 34.73 -14.33
CA LYS A 279 -15.99 34.81 -15.54
C LYS A 279 -15.27 33.51 -15.83
N MET A 280 -14.71 32.84 -14.80
CA MET A 280 -14.10 31.51 -14.98
C MET A 280 -15.12 30.49 -15.53
N GLU A 281 -16.34 30.45 -14.96
CA GLU A 281 -17.41 29.55 -15.42
C GLU A 281 -17.90 29.86 -16.84
N ALA A 282 -17.82 31.13 -17.25
CA ALA A 282 -18.14 31.58 -18.60
C ALA A 282 -17.01 31.36 -19.63
N GLY A 283 -15.85 30.84 -19.19
CA GLY A 283 -14.71 30.58 -20.06
C GLY A 283 -13.90 31.83 -20.46
N ASP A 284 -13.96 32.93 -19.67
CA ASP A 284 -13.16 34.12 -19.92
C ASP A 284 -11.66 33.78 -19.96
N GLU A 285 -10.99 34.14 -21.06
CA GLU A 285 -9.61 33.74 -21.32
C GLU A 285 -8.62 34.19 -20.21
N HIS A 286 -8.81 35.38 -19.66
CA HIS A 286 -7.95 35.91 -18.60
C HIS A 286 -8.18 35.15 -17.28
N ALA A 287 -9.44 34.97 -16.90
CA ALA A 287 -9.79 34.30 -15.65
C ALA A 287 -9.39 32.82 -15.66
N VAL A 288 -9.66 32.11 -16.76
CA VAL A 288 -9.25 30.71 -16.96
C VAL A 288 -7.73 30.59 -17.06
N GLY A 289 -7.06 31.53 -17.77
CA GLY A 289 -5.60 31.55 -17.89
C GLY A 289 -4.90 31.70 -16.54
N LEU A 290 -5.36 32.59 -15.67
CA LEU A 290 -4.80 32.80 -14.34
C LEU A 290 -5.04 31.57 -13.44
N TRP A 291 -6.26 31.03 -13.43
CA TRP A 291 -6.59 29.80 -12.72
C TRP A 291 -5.71 28.63 -13.18
N LYS A 292 -5.56 28.45 -14.50
CA LYS A 292 -4.73 27.39 -15.07
C LYS A 292 -3.27 27.52 -14.61
N LYS A 293 -2.74 28.74 -14.61
CA LYS A 293 -1.38 29.02 -14.11
C LYS A 293 -1.21 28.57 -12.65
N PHE A 294 -2.15 28.92 -11.77
CA PHE A 294 -2.10 28.49 -10.37
C PHE A 294 -2.17 26.96 -10.25
N ARG A 295 -3.04 26.32 -11.02
CA ARG A 295 -3.18 24.87 -11.03
C ARG A 295 -1.90 24.18 -11.51
N ASP A 296 -1.36 24.58 -12.65
CA ASP A 296 -0.22 23.90 -13.27
C ASP A 296 1.04 24.03 -12.41
N LEU A 297 1.34 25.20 -11.88
CA LEU A 297 2.48 25.41 -10.97
C LEU A 297 2.31 24.63 -9.65
N SER A 298 1.11 24.57 -9.12
CA SER A 298 0.83 23.77 -7.92
C SER A 298 1.02 22.26 -8.18
N ILE A 299 0.65 21.76 -9.35
CA ILE A 299 0.88 20.36 -9.73
C ILE A 299 2.37 20.06 -9.82
N VAL A 300 3.17 20.95 -10.40
CA VAL A 300 4.65 20.79 -10.43
C VAL A 300 5.19 20.62 -9.02
N LYS A 301 4.78 21.49 -8.09
CA LYS A 301 5.21 21.42 -6.70
C LYS A 301 4.74 20.18 -5.96
N TYR A 302 3.49 19.73 -6.21
CA TYR A 302 2.99 18.47 -5.67
C TYR A 302 3.81 17.28 -6.18
N LYS A 303 4.18 17.24 -7.47
CA LYS A 303 5.01 16.17 -8.04
C LYS A 303 6.36 16.05 -7.33
N GLU A 304 7.04 17.17 -7.05
CA GLU A 304 8.29 17.19 -6.29
C GLU A 304 8.11 16.59 -4.88
N THR A 305 7.07 17.04 -4.17
CA THR A 305 6.78 16.58 -2.81
C THR A 305 6.42 15.08 -2.78
N TYR A 306 5.62 14.62 -3.74
CA TYR A 306 5.27 13.19 -3.84
C TYR A 306 6.48 12.33 -4.22
N ALA A 307 7.33 12.78 -5.16
CA ALA A 307 8.56 12.07 -5.50
C ALA A 307 9.50 11.93 -4.29
N ARG A 308 9.65 12.99 -3.48
CA ARG A 308 10.38 12.94 -2.20
C ARG A 308 9.82 11.86 -1.27
N LEU A 309 8.49 11.70 -1.23
CA LEU A 309 7.78 10.65 -0.48
C LEU A 309 7.87 9.25 -1.14
N ASN A 310 8.56 9.08 -2.26
CA ASN A 310 8.54 7.85 -3.05
C ASN A 310 7.12 7.46 -3.51
N ILE A 311 6.33 8.45 -3.96
CA ILE A 311 4.95 8.32 -4.41
C ILE A 311 4.80 9.05 -5.75
N TRP A 312 3.95 8.56 -6.62
CA TRP A 312 3.61 9.18 -7.90
C TRP A 312 2.13 8.99 -8.22
N PHE A 313 1.65 9.72 -9.22
CA PHE A 313 0.32 9.59 -9.76
C PHE A 313 0.39 9.48 -11.28
N ASP A 314 -0.48 8.64 -11.83
CA ASP A 314 -0.63 8.49 -13.28
C ASP A 314 -1.52 9.60 -13.84
N VAL A 315 -2.48 10.10 -13.03
CA VAL A 315 -3.43 11.14 -13.41
C VAL A 315 -3.60 12.17 -12.31
N TYR A 316 -3.49 13.46 -12.67
CA TYR A 316 -3.92 14.60 -11.87
C TYR A 316 -5.26 15.11 -12.41
N SER A 317 -6.35 14.58 -11.90
CA SER A 317 -7.71 15.00 -12.17
C SER A 317 -8.14 16.12 -11.19
N GLY A 318 -9.35 16.62 -11.33
CA GLY A 318 -9.86 17.64 -10.39
C GLY A 318 -11.33 17.98 -10.61
N GLU A 319 -11.86 18.77 -9.69
CA GLU A 319 -13.23 19.29 -9.76
C GLU A 319 -13.48 20.08 -11.05
N SER A 320 -12.43 20.74 -11.59
CA SER A 320 -12.47 21.53 -12.83
C SER A 320 -12.76 20.69 -14.08
N GLN A 321 -12.49 19.40 -14.03
CA GLN A 321 -12.63 18.51 -15.18
C GLN A 321 -14.02 17.89 -15.30
N VAL A 322 -14.87 18.02 -14.26
CA VAL A 322 -16.26 17.57 -14.33
C VAL A 322 -17.10 18.65 -15.01
N SER A 323 -17.43 18.44 -16.27
CA SER A 323 -18.11 19.44 -17.09
C SER A 323 -19.50 19.81 -16.56
N GLN A 324 -19.98 21.01 -16.86
CA GLN A 324 -21.33 21.42 -16.51
C GLN A 324 -22.38 20.58 -17.25
N GLU A 325 -22.09 20.17 -18.49
CA GLU A 325 -22.93 19.27 -19.26
C GLU A 325 -23.06 17.90 -18.61
N ALA A 326 -21.97 17.31 -18.14
CA ALA A 326 -22.00 16.04 -17.40
C ALA A 326 -22.79 16.16 -16.09
N GLN A 327 -22.64 17.25 -15.34
CA GLN A 327 -23.42 17.51 -14.12
C GLN A 327 -24.91 17.66 -14.43
N LYS A 328 -25.26 18.37 -15.50
CA LYS A 328 -26.65 18.51 -15.95
C LYS A 328 -27.22 17.15 -16.38
N HIS A 329 -26.46 16.40 -17.18
CA HIS A 329 -26.89 15.06 -17.64
C HIS A 329 -27.11 14.12 -16.45
N ALA A 330 -26.20 14.10 -15.48
CA ALA A 330 -26.33 13.31 -14.24
C ALA A 330 -27.61 13.71 -13.46
N LEU A 331 -27.92 15.01 -13.38
CA LEU A 331 -29.12 15.49 -12.72
C LEU A 331 -30.39 15.09 -13.47
N ASP A 332 -30.41 15.19 -14.80
CA ASP A 332 -31.52 14.80 -15.65
C ASP A 332 -31.79 13.28 -15.54
N GLN A 333 -30.75 12.46 -15.58
CA GLN A 333 -30.85 11.02 -15.34
C GLN A 333 -31.36 10.70 -13.93
N LEU A 334 -30.85 11.41 -12.91
CA LEU A 334 -31.29 11.25 -11.55
C LEU A 334 -32.77 11.57 -11.37
N GLN A 335 -33.27 12.65 -11.98
CA GLN A 335 -34.69 12.99 -12.00
C GLN A 335 -35.53 11.94 -12.77
N GLY A 336 -35.02 11.45 -13.89
CA GLY A 336 -35.65 10.38 -14.68
C GLY A 336 -35.71 9.02 -13.99
N SER A 337 -34.86 8.76 -13.00
CA SER A 337 -34.81 7.48 -12.27
C SER A 337 -35.98 7.26 -11.29
N GLY A 338 -36.77 8.31 -11.00
CA GLY A 338 -37.92 8.23 -10.10
C GLY A 338 -37.58 8.11 -8.62
N ILE A 339 -36.32 8.28 -8.23
CA ILE A 339 -35.86 8.22 -6.82
C ILE A 339 -35.77 9.59 -6.15
N VAL A 340 -36.01 10.66 -6.91
CA VAL A 340 -35.92 12.05 -6.46
C VAL A 340 -37.27 12.54 -5.98
N GLU A 341 -37.27 13.22 -4.84
CA GLU A 341 -38.44 13.88 -4.27
C GLU A 341 -38.16 15.39 -4.15
N GLU A 342 -39.21 16.22 -4.34
CA GLU A 342 -39.12 17.64 -4.05
C GLU A 342 -39.44 17.90 -2.56
N SER A 343 -38.53 18.62 -1.88
CA SER A 343 -38.71 19.00 -0.47
C SER A 343 -38.28 20.45 -0.28
N GLN A 344 -39.22 21.32 0.10
CA GLN A 344 -38.99 22.75 0.37
C GLN A 344 -38.28 23.50 -0.78
N GLY A 345 -38.55 23.10 -2.02
CA GLY A 345 -37.96 23.67 -3.24
C GLY A 345 -36.57 23.10 -3.59
N ALA A 346 -36.02 22.17 -2.79
CA ALA A 346 -34.81 21.41 -3.10
C ALA A 346 -35.17 20.01 -3.64
N LEU A 347 -34.28 19.42 -4.45
CA LEU A 347 -34.41 18.02 -4.85
C LEU A 347 -33.59 17.16 -3.88
N ILE A 348 -34.21 16.12 -3.37
CA ILE A 348 -33.62 15.19 -2.41
C ILE A 348 -33.79 13.73 -2.84
N VAL A 349 -32.92 12.84 -2.35
CA VAL A 349 -33.11 11.39 -2.39
C VAL A 349 -33.26 10.89 -0.96
N ASP A 350 -34.38 10.17 -0.66
CA ASP A 350 -34.60 9.58 0.66
C ASP A 350 -33.96 8.18 0.74
N LEU A 351 -32.85 8.08 1.46
CA LEU A 351 -32.08 6.85 1.66
C LEU A 351 -32.30 6.21 3.04
N LYS A 352 -33.29 6.66 3.81
CA LYS A 352 -33.55 6.19 5.19
C LYS A 352 -33.79 4.69 5.28
N LYS A 353 -34.45 4.07 4.27
CA LYS A 353 -34.63 2.61 4.20
C LYS A 353 -33.32 1.83 4.14
N TYR A 354 -32.22 2.49 3.72
CA TYR A 354 -30.86 1.94 3.68
C TYR A 354 -30.01 2.41 4.87
N LYS A 355 -30.59 3.14 5.84
CA LYS A 355 -29.91 3.74 7.01
C LYS A 355 -28.87 4.82 6.64
N LEU A 356 -29.10 5.52 5.53
CA LEU A 356 -28.19 6.53 4.97
C LEU A 356 -28.78 7.95 4.95
N GLU A 357 -29.83 8.22 5.76
CA GLU A 357 -30.47 9.52 5.85
C GLU A 357 -31.03 10.04 4.51
N LYS A 358 -31.33 11.34 4.42
CA LYS A 358 -31.69 12.02 3.18
C LYS A 358 -30.48 12.77 2.64
N THR A 359 -30.35 12.82 1.32
CA THR A 359 -29.31 13.62 0.67
C THR A 359 -29.93 14.62 -0.30
N ILE A 360 -29.39 15.85 -0.30
CA ILE A 360 -29.80 16.91 -1.24
C ILE A 360 -28.98 16.71 -2.52
N VAL A 361 -29.66 16.70 -3.66
CA VAL A 361 -29.04 16.56 -4.98
C VAL A 361 -29.11 17.85 -5.82
N ARG A 362 -30.02 18.79 -5.48
CA ARG A 362 -30.06 20.14 -6.01
C ARG A 362 -30.65 21.09 -4.97
N LYS A 363 -30.00 22.23 -4.77
CA LYS A 363 -30.48 23.26 -3.85
C LYS A 363 -31.71 23.99 -4.39
N LYS A 364 -32.40 24.72 -3.47
CA LYS A 364 -33.56 25.54 -3.77
C LYS A 364 -33.29 26.63 -4.83
N ASP A 365 -32.07 27.19 -4.84
CA ASP A 365 -31.63 28.17 -5.83
C ASP A 365 -31.25 27.60 -7.21
N GLY A 366 -31.45 26.28 -7.39
CA GLY A 366 -31.12 25.56 -8.61
C GLY A 366 -29.66 25.13 -8.73
N THR A 367 -28.77 25.51 -7.79
CA THR A 367 -27.38 25.14 -7.85
C THR A 367 -27.16 23.66 -7.53
N SER A 368 -26.22 23.03 -8.27
CA SER A 368 -25.76 21.67 -7.99
C SER A 368 -25.04 21.59 -6.66
N VAL A 369 -25.02 20.42 -6.06
CA VAL A 369 -24.30 20.12 -4.83
C VAL A 369 -23.19 19.13 -5.10
N TYR A 370 -22.29 18.93 -4.11
CA TYR A 370 -21.14 18.02 -4.26
C TYR A 370 -21.52 16.64 -4.79
N ILE A 371 -22.58 16.03 -4.27
CA ILE A 371 -23.00 14.69 -4.69
C ILE A 371 -23.36 14.60 -6.18
N THR A 372 -23.92 15.65 -6.78
CA THR A 372 -24.25 15.67 -8.21
C THR A 372 -22.97 15.72 -9.06
N ARG A 373 -21.97 16.46 -8.61
CA ARG A 373 -20.65 16.47 -9.25
C ARG A 373 -19.95 15.12 -9.11
N ASP A 374 -20.04 14.48 -7.94
CA ASP A 374 -19.47 13.15 -7.72
C ASP A 374 -20.11 12.09 -8.60
N ILE A 375 -21.44 12.14 -8.79
CA ILE A 375 -22.18 11.26 -9.70
C ILE A 375 -21.70 11.45 -11.14
N ALA A 376 -21.62 12.70 -11.62
CA ALA A 376 -21.15 13.02 -12.95
C ALA A 376 -19.69 12.56 -13.15
N GLY A 377 -18.81 12.90 -12.20
CA GLY A 377 -17.41 12.52 -12.26
C GLY A 377 -17.17 11.01 -12.22
N ALA A 378 -17.99 10.24 -11.48
CA ALA A 378 -17.89 8.78 -11.47
C ALA A 378 -18.33 8.17 -12.80
N ALA A 379 -19.40 8.70 -13.40
CA ALA A 379 -19.87 8.25 -14.71
C ALA A 379 -18.82 8.54 -15.80
N GLU A 380 -18.29 9.77 -15.87
CA GLU A 380 -17.22 10.14 -16.82
C GLU A 380 -15.96 9.26 -16.63
N ARG A 381 -15.60 8.96 -15.38
CA ARG A 381 -14.44 8.07 -15.09
C ARG A 381 -14.70 6.66 -15.57
N PHE A 382 -15.90 6.12 -15.35
CA PHE A 382 -16.22 4.79 -15.86
C PHE A 382 -16.21 4.74 -17.38
N ASP A 383 -16.81 5.72 -18.04
CA ASP A 383 -16.84 5.82 -19.51
C ASP A 383 -15.43 5.99 -20.11
N LYS A 384 -14.55 6.71 -19.42
CA LYS A 384 -13.18 6.92 -19.87
C LYS A 384 -12.26 5.74 -19.61
N TYR A 385 -12.34 5.13 -18.43
CA TYR A 385 -11.34 4.18 -17.94
C TYR A 385 -11.79 2.72 -17.90
N HIS A 386 -13.11 2.44 -17.99
CA HIS A 386 -13.70 1.09 -18.00
C HIS A 386 -13.11 0.17 -16.90
N PHE A 387 -12.96 0.67 -15.68
CA PHE A 387 -12.35 -0.03 -14.57
C PHE A 387 -13.21 -1.18 -14.02
N ASP A 388 -12.59 -2.24 -13.54
CA ASP A 388 -13.28 -3.31 -12.78
C ASP A 388 -13.53 -2.91 -11.33
N LYS A 389 -12.74 -1.95 -10.81
CA LYS A 389 -12.87 -1.46 -9.44
C LYS A 389 -12.37 -0.02 -9.32
N MET A 390 -13.01 0.74 -8.43
CA MET A 390 -12.52 2.05 -8.02
C MET A 390 -12.50 2.17 -6.51
N VAL A 391 -11.35 2.61 -5.96
CA VAL A 391 -11.10 2.77 -4.53
C VAL A 391 -10.93 4.25 -4.22
N TYR A 392 -11.75 4.76 -3.32
CA TYR A 392 -11.68 6.13 -2.79
C TYR A 392 -11.02 6.09 -1.40
N VAL A 393 -9.85 6.70 -1.26
CA VAL A 393 -9.10 6.74 0.01
C VAL A 393 -9.34 8.07 0.70
N VAL A 394 -10.41 8.13 1.49
CA VAL A 394 -10.95 9.36 2.06
C VAL A 394 -11.18 9.18 3.57
N ALA A 395 -11.00 10.27 4.34
CA ALA A 395 -11.16 10.23 5.79
C ALA A 395 -12.58 9.81 6.24
N SER A 396 -12.69 9.13 7.37
CA SER A 396 -13.95 8.59 7.91
C SER A 396 -15.04 9.63 8.15
N GLN A 397 -14.70 10.91 8.21
CA GLN A 397 -15.67 12.01 8.26
C GLN A 397 -16.58 12.07 7.02
N GLN A 398 -16.16 11.44 5.90
CA GLN A 398 -16.91 11.35 4.65
C GLN A 398 -17.67 10.02 4.48
N ASP A 399 -17.70 9.15 5.51
CA ASP A 399 -18.33 7.82 5.43
C ASP A 399 -19.78 7.91 4.95
N LEU A 400 -20.58 8.81 5.54
CA LEU A 400 -21.97 8.95 5.17
C LEU A 400 -22.13 9.48 3.73
N HIS A 401 -21.35 10.49 3.35
CA HIS A 401 -21.40 11.08 2.01
C HIS A 401 -21.08 10.04 0.92
N LEU A 402 -19.99 9.30 1.07
CA LEU A 402 -19.60 8.27 0.08
C LEU A 402 -20.60 7.11 0.05
N ALA A 403 -21.13 6.69 1.20
CA ALA A 403 -22.17 5.67 1.25
C ALA A 403 -23.46 6.12 0.56
N GLN A 404 -23.87 7.39 0.73
CA GLN A 404 -24.99 7.99 0.01
C GLN A 404 -24.72 8.05 -1.49
N PHE A 405 -23.56 8.54 -1.88
CA PHE A 405 -23.12 8.67 -3.27
C PHE A 405 -23.16 7.32 -4.00
N PHE A 406 -22.53 6.27 -3.46
CA PHE A 406 -22.55 4.94 -4.07
C PHE A 406 -23.96 4.36 -4.13
N LYS A 407 -24.77 4.60 -3.09
CA LYS A 407 -26.14 4.11 -3.08
C LYS A 407 -27.04 4.81 -4.10
N VAL A 408 -26.83 6.10 -4.32
CA VAL A 408 -27.56 6.84 -5.37
C VAL A 408 -27.21 6.29 -6.75
N LEU A 409 -25.94 6.05 -7.05
CA LEU A 409 -25.50 5.42 -8.31
C LEU A 409 -26.13 4.02 -8.52
N ASP A 410 -26.18 3.20 -7.47
CA ASP A 410 -26.84 1.89 -7.51
C ASP A 410 -28.34 2.02 -7.82
N LEU A 411 -29.02 2.96 -7.19
CA LEU A 411 -30.45 3.23 -7.43
C LEU A 411 -30.74 3.85 -8.80
N MET A 412 -29.76 4.58 -9.38
CA MET A 412 -29.83 5.06 -10.77
C MET A 412 -29.63 3.92 -11.79
N GLY A 413 -29.25 2.72 -11.35
CA GLY A 413 -29.11 1.54 -12.22
C GLY A 413 -27.73 1.40 -12.88
N TYR A 414 -26.70 2.09 -12.41
CA TYR A 414 -25.35 1.90 -12.92
C TYR A 414 -24.80 0.52 -12.50
N PRO A 415 -24.49 -0.40 -13.46
CA PRO A 415 -24.09 -1.78 -13.15
C PRO A 415 -22.75 -1.85 -12.40
N TRP A 416 -21.91 -0.82 -12.55
CA TRP A 416 -20.59 -0.72 -11.91
C TRP A 416 -20.63 -0.04 -10.53
N ALA A 417 -21.78 0.44 -10.05
CA ALA A 417 -21.89 1.14 -8.76
C ALA A 417 -21.38 0.29 -7.58
N ASN A 418 -21.55 -1.03 -7.65
CA ASN A 418 -21.10 -1.98 -6.63
C ASN A 418 -19.59 -2.27 -6.66
N THR A 419 -18.88 -1.77 -7.67
CA THR A 419 -17.40 -1.90 -7.76
C THR A 419 -16.68 -0.73 -7.10
N LEU A 420 -17.41 0.31 -6.68
CA LEU A 420 -16.88 1.45 -5.95
C LEU A 420 -16.64 1.06 -4.48
N GLN A 421 -15.51 1.42 -3.95
CA GLN A 421 -15.14 1.10 -2.56
C GLN A 421 -14.55 2.30 -1.84
N HIS A 422 -15.08 2.62 -0.67
CA HIS A 422 -14.47 3.56 0.26
C HIS A 422 -13.50 2.83 1.19
N VAL A 423 -12.25 3.28 1.21
CA VAL A 423 -11.26 2.87 2.19
C VAL A 423 -11.00 4.07 3.11
N ASN A 424 -11.69 4.07 4.23
CA ASN A 424 -11.65 5.15 5.20
C ASN A 424 -10.46 5.03 6.17
N PHE A 425 -10.16 6.12 6.86
CA PHE A 425 -9.12 6.18 7.88
C PHE A 425 -9.46 7.22 8.96
N GLY A 426 -8.91 7.01 10.15
CA GLY A 426 -9.08 7.92 11.30
C GLY A 426 -8.19 9.17 11.20
N MET A 427 -8.34 10.06 12.19
CA MET A 427 -7.65 11.35 12.24
C MET A 427 -6.24 11.24 12.80
N VAL A 428 -5.33 12.09 12.30
CA VAL A 428 -4.04 12.37 12.93
C VAL A 428 -4.19 13.60 13.80
N GLN A 429 -3.78 13.50 15.04
CA GLN A 429 -3.81 14.59 16.01
C GLN A 429 -2.39 15.08 16.32
N GLY A 430 -2.23 16.35 16.61
CA GLY A 430 -0.97 16.93 17.06
C GLY A 430 0.14 16.97 15.99
N MET A 431 -0.17 16.77 14.72
CA MET A 431 0.82 16.93 13.65
C MET A 431 1.11 18.41 13.44
N SER A 432 2.14 18.89 14.13
CA SER A 432 2.70 20.22 14.01
C SER A 432 4.21 20.13 14.13
N THR A 433 4.93 21.16 13.70
CA THR A 433 6.37 21.27 14.01
C THR A 433 6.57 21.29 15.52
N ARG A 434 7.80 20.97 16.00
CA ARG A 434 8.12 21.06 17.44
C ARG A 434 7.85 22.45 18.06
N LYS A 435 7.80 23.50 17.24
CA LYS A 435 7.47 24.87 17.66
C LYS A 435 5.97 25.15 17.70
N GLY A 436 5.13 24.15 17.43
CA GLY A 436 3.66 24.29 17.43
C GLY A 436 3.09 25.05 16.23
N THR A 437 3.93 25.46 15.28
CA THR A 437 3.52 26.07 14.02
C THR A 437 3.31 24.96 13.01
N ALA A 438 2.13 24.50 12.86
CA ALA A 438 1.79 23.47 11.93
C ALA A 438 2.13 23.85 10.58
N VAL A 439 2.38 23.13 9.51
CA VAL A 439 1.25 23.13 8.70
C VAL A 439 1.41 22.53 7.33
N PHE A 440 2.50 22.81 6.64
CA PHE A 440 2.74 22.26 5.32
C PHE A 440 3.46 20.91 5.43
N LEU A 441 3.11 19.99 4.55
CA LEU A 441 3.76 18.69 4.49
C LEU A 441 5.28 18.83 4.40
N GLU A 442 5.77 19.74 3.57
CA GLU A 442 7.22 19.97 3.43
C GLU A 442 7.88 20.35 4.75
N GLN A 443 7.25 21.20 5.55
CA GLN A 443 7.77 21.59 6.86
C GLN A 443 7.87 20.40 7.83
N ILE A 444 6.92 19.46 7.76
CA ILE A 444 6.96 18.23 8.54
C ILE A 444 8.11 17.32 8.06
N LEU A 445 8.29 17.20 6.75
CA LEU A 445 9.38 16.41 6.18
C LEU A 445 10.75 17.02 6.47
N ASP A 446 10.88 18.34 6.38
CA ASP A 446 12.13 19.06 6.69
C ASP A 446 12.49 18.97 8.17
N GLU A 447 11.49 19.09 9.03
CA GLU A 447 11.70 18.88 10.47
C GLU A 447 12.07 17.44 10.77
N SER A 448 11.45 16.45 10.12
CA SER A 448 11.81 15.04 10.27
C SER A 448 13.26 14.79 9.83
N LYS A 449 13.66 15.34 8.69
CA LYS A 449 15.04 15.31 8.20
C LYS A 449 16.01 15.91 9.21
N ARG A 450 15.70 17.13 9.71
CA ARG A 450 16.54 17.86 10.67
C ARG A 450 16.73 17.04 11.96
N VAL A 451 15.64 16.51 12.52
CA VAL A 451 15.70 15.70 13.74
C VAL A 451 16.50 14.44 13.52
N MET A 452 16.30 13.73 12.40
CA MET A 452 17.09 12.53 12.09
C MET A 452 18.57 12.86 11.89
N HIS A 453 18.89 13.98 11.25
CA HIS A 453 20.27 14.42 11.11
C HIS A 453 20.95 14.65 12.48
N GLU A 454 20.27 15.31 13.41
CA GLU A 454 20.76 15.52 14.78
C GLU A 454 20.97 14.20 15.54
N VAL A 455 20.04 13.23 15.35
CA VAL A 455 20.18 11.90 15.97
C VAL A 455 21.38 11.14 15.39
N MET A 456 21.61 11.22 14.08
CA MET A 456 22.76 10.61 13.41
C MET A 456 24.09 11.20 13.90
N GLN A 457 24.16 12.52 14.10
CA GLN A 457 25.36 13.22 14.57
C GLN A 457 25.81 12.82 15.99
N LYS A 458 24.91 12.26 16.83
CA LYS A 458 25.26 11.81 18.18
C LYS A 458 26.30 10.68 18.20
N ASN A 459 26.47 9.96 17.08
CA ASN A 459 27.51 8.94 16.92
C ASN A 459 28.49 9.38 15.83
N GLU A 460 29.51 10.15 16.20
CA GLU A 460 30.47 10.75 15.28
C GLU A 460 31.21 9.72 14.39
N GLU A 461 31.56 8.54 14.91
CA GLU A 461 32.28 7.53 14.14
C GLU A 461 31.42 6.97 13.01
N LYS A 462 30.16 6.63 13.31
CA LYS A 462 29.22 6.16 12.32
C LYS A 462 28.85 7.27 11.33
N TYR A 463 28.64 8.49 11.82
CA TYR A 463 28.29 9.62 10.99
C TYR A 463 29.35 9.93 9.92
N LYS A 464 30.65 9.86 10.27
CA LYS A 464 31.77 10.05 9.32
C LYS A 464 31.82 8.98 8.22
N ALA A 465 31.23 7.82 8.46
CA ALA A 465 31.20 6.71 7.51
C ALA A 465 30.02 6.79 6.52
N ILE A 466 29.10 7.75 6.70
CA ILE A 466 27.93 7.93 5.82
C ILE A 466 28.36 8.78 4.62
N GLU A 467 28.12 8.27 3.42
CA GLU A 467 28.52 8.90 2.16
C GLU A 467 27.75 10.21 1.92
N ASP A 468 26.42 10.17 2.11
CA ASP A 468 25.53 11.35 2.02
C ASP A 468 24.62 11.43 3.25
N PRO A 469 25.04 12.16 4.31
CA PRO A 469 24.22 12.34 5.50
C PRO A 469 22.92 13.08 5.29
N GLN A 470 22.86 13.99 4.31
CA GLN A 470 21.65 14.77 4.00
C GLN A 470 20.58 13.91 3.37
N TYR A 471 20.95 13.11 2.37
CA TYR A 471 20.07 12.13 1.75
C TYR A 471 19.60 11.08 2.75
N THR A 472 20.53 10.51 3.53
CA THR A 472 20.22 9.48 4.53
C THR A 472 19.24 9.98 5.58
N SER A 473 19.48 11.18 6.14
CA SER A 473 18.58 11.79 7.13
C SER A 473 17.19 12.08 6.56
N ASP A 474 17.09 12.50 5.30
CA ASP A 474 15.81 12.69 4.63
C ASP A 474 15.02 11.39 4.51
N LYS A 475 15.66 10.32 4.01
CA LYS A 475 15.02 9.00 3.88
C LYS A 475 14.63 8.40 5.22
N LEU A 476 15.44 8.56 6.25
CA LEU A 476 15.10 8.14 7.62
C LEU A 476 13.92 8.94 8.18
N GLY A 477 13.90 10.26 7.99
CA GLY A 477 12.80 11.12 8.43
C GLY A 477 11.48 10.76 7.77
N ILE A 478 11.47 10.58 6.45
CA ILE A 478 10.30 10.14 5.69
C ILE A 478 9.83 8.75 6.15
N THR A 479 10.77 7.82 6.33
CA THR A 479 10.44 6.47 6.83
C THR A 479 9.81 6.54 8.22
N ALA A 480 10.34 7.38 9.10
CA ALA A 480 9.80 7.58 10.44
C ALA A 480 8.35 8.06 10.43
N VAL A 481 8.04 9.08 9.63
CA VAL A 481 6.67 9.62 9.47
C VAL A 481 5.72 8.56 8.93
N LYS A 482 6.09 7.89 7.84
CA LYS A 482 5.24 6.90 7.18
C LYS A 482 4.98 5.67 8.06
N VAL A 483 6.00 5.14 8.71
CA VAL A 483 5.86 3.95 9.56
C VAL A 483 5.03 4.26 10.80
N GLN A 484 5.15 5.45 11.38
CA GLN A 484 4.28 5.86 12.48
C GLN A 484 2.79 5.85 12.07
N ASP A 485 2.48 6.35 10.87
CA ASP A 485 1.12 6.33 10.35
C ASP A 485 0.61 4.90 10.09
N MET A 486 1.44 4.06 9.47
CA MET A 486 1.06 2.73 9.01
C MET A 486 1.12 1.62 10.07
N SER A 487 1.73 1.86 11.23
CA SER A 487 1.90 0.82 12.27
C SER A 487 0.61 0.50 13.03
N GLY A 488 -0.36 1.41 13.06
CA GLY A 488 -1.66 1.21 13.67
C GLY A 488 -2.74 0.83 12.66
N LYS A 489 -3.88 0.30 13.16
CA LYS A 489 -5.04 0.10 12.29
C LYS A 489 -5.47 1.43 11.67
N ARG A 490 -5.67 1.46 10.35
CA ARG A 490 -5.97 2.70 9.60
C ARG A 490 -7.20 3.44 10.10
N ILE A 491 -8.21 2.74 10.61
CA ILE A 491 -9.45 3.36 11.14
C ILE A 491 -9.23 4.09 12.48
N ASN A 492 -8.16 3.79 13.20
CA ASN A 492 -7.91 4.42 14.48
C ASN A 492 -7.33 5.83 14.31
N ASN A 493 -7.75 6.73 15.18
CA ASN A 493 -7.04 7.99 15.36
C ASN A 493 -5.71 7.73 16.06
N TYR A 494 -4.69 8.54 15.77
CA TYR A 494 -3.43 8.49 16.49
C TYR A 494 -2.86 9.88 16.73
N GLU A 495 -2.01 9.98 17.75
CA GLU A 495 -1.28 11.19 18.09
C GLU A 495 0.14 11.13 17.50
N PHE A 496 0.52 12.17 16.76
CA PHE A 496 1.85 12.30 16.17
C PHE A 496 2.89 12.63 17.26
N LYS A 497 3.89 11.76 17.43
CA LYS A 497 4.91 11.89 18.49
C LYS A 497 6.32 11.84 17.93
N TRP A 498 6.98 13.00 17.88
CA TRP A 498 8.33 13.16 17.35
C TRP A 498 9.37 12.24 18.00
N GLU A 499 9.43 12.22 19.32
CA GLU A 499 10.44 11.48 20.08
C GLU A 499 10.38 9.98 19.83
N ARG A 500 9.16 9.43 19.78
CA ARG A 500 8.95 8.01 19.50
C ARG A 500 9.28 7.66 18.05
N MET A 501 8.86 8.49 17.13
CA MET A 501 8.99 8.26 15.69
C MET A 501 10.45 8.22 15.23
N THR A 502 11.30 9.10 15.77
CA THR A 502 12.69 9.28 15.35
C THR A 502 13.69 8.41 16.11
N SER A 503 13.22 7.54 17.00
CA SER A 503 14.07 6.58 17.73
C SER A 503 14.57 5.45 16.81
N PHE A 504 15.81 5.00 17.01
CA PHE A 504 16.34 3.76 16.43
C PHE A 504 16.06 2.52 17.28
N GLU A 505 15.37 2.69 18.40
CA GLU A 505 14.98 1.61 19.31
C GLU A 505 13.48 1.38 19.26
N GLY A 506 13.07 0.12 19.40
CA GLY A 506 11.68 -0.29 19.33
C GLY A 506 11.15 -0.40 17.90
N ASP A 507 9.82 -0.49 17.78
CA ASP A 507 9.12 -0.66 16.50
C ASP A 507 8.96 0.69 15.79
N THR A 508 10.02 1.16 15.13
CA THR A 508 10.11 2.44 14.45
C THR A 508 10.59 2.34 13.01
N GLY A 509 10.33 3.36 12.21
CA GLY A 509 10.82 3.44 10.83
C GLY A 509 12.35 3.36 10.72
N PRO A 510 13.10 4.18 11.48
CA PRO A 510 14.55 4.11 11.51
C PRO A 510 15.11 2.73 11.88
N TYR A 511 14.45 2.01 12.79
CA TYR A 511 14.84 0.64 13.14
C TYR A 511 14.70 -0.33 11.94
N LEU A 512 13.65 -0.23 11.16
CA LEU A 512 13.49 -1.04 9.93
C LEU A 512 14.59 -0.76 8.91
N GLN A 513 14.93 0.52 8.70
CA GLN A 513 16.05 0.90 7.84
C GLN A 513 17.38 0.37 8.36
N TYR A 514 17.62 0.49 9.68
CA TYR A 514 18.80 -0.06 10.31
C TYR A 514 18.93 -1.58 10.11
N ALA A 515 17.83 -2.33 10.26
CA ALA A 515 17.81 -3.77 10.01
C ALA A 515 18.17 -4.11 8.56
N HIS A 516 17.63 -3.37 7.59
CA HIS A 516 17.95 -3.54 6.17
C HIS A 516 19.42 -3.23 5.87
N VAL A 517 19.93 -2.09 6.34
CA VAL A 517 21.35 -1.70 6.19
C VAL A 517 22.29 -2.74 6.81
N ARG A 518 21.91 -3.28 7.96
CA ARG A 518 22.71 -4.32 8.64
C ARG A 518 22.77 -5.59 7.79
N LEU A 519 21.67 -6.03 7.21
CA LEU A 519 21.64 -7.15 6.26
C LEU A 519 22.49 -6.86 5.01
N SER A 520 22.38 -5.68 4.41
CA SER A 520 23.20 -5.26 3.27
C SER A 520 24.70 -5.24 3.62
N SER A 521 25.03 -4.94 4.87
CA SER A 521 26.43 -4.88 5.33
C SER A 521 27.08 -6.27 5.49
N VAL A 522 26.30 -7.33 5.70
CA VAL A 522 26.85 -8.71 5.85
C VAL A 522 27.56 -9.13 4.57
N GLU A 523 26.89 -8.94 3.44
CA GLU A 523 27.46 -9.27 2.12
C GLU A 523 28.77 -8.51 1.89
N ARG A 524 28.76 -7.18 2.08
CA ARG A 524 29.95 -6.33 1.87
C ARG A 524 31.11 -6.65 2.79
N LYS A 525 30.84 -6.95 4.08
CA LYS A 525 31.88 -7.19 5.08
C LYS A 525 32.53 -8.57 4.98
N ASN A 526 31.88 -9.52 4.32
CA ASN A 526 32.43 -10.85 4.12
C ASN A 526 33.13 -11.01 2.76
N ALA A 527 32.90 -10.12 1.81
CA ALA A 527 33.64 -10.07 0.54
C ALA A 527 35.12 -9.61 0.79
N PRO A 528 36.12 -10.11 0.04
CA PRO A 528 36.00 -11.15 -1.01
C PRO A 528 36.08 -12.59 -0.47
N ALA A 529 36.22 -12.81 0.84
CA ALA A 529 36.43 -14.14 1.41
C ALA A 529 35.21 -15.08 1.22
N VAL A 530 34.01 -14.53 1.29
CA VAL A 530 32.75 -15.25 1.05
C VAL A 530 31.89 -14.41 0.10
N VAL A 531 31.67 -14.91 -1.10
CA VAL A 531 30.88 -14.28 -2.16
C VAL A 531 29.87 -15.28 -2.67
N LEU A 532 28.59 -14.88 -2.71
CA LEU A 532 27.55 -15.74 -3.27
C LEU A 532 27.77 -15.99 -4.75
N PRO A 533 27.52 -17.22 -5.23
CA PRO A 533 27.44 -17.50 -6.67
C PRO A 533 26.40 -16.63 -7.36
N PRO A 534 26.50 -16.48 -8.70
CA PRO A 534 25.45 -15.83 -9.49
C PRO A 534 24.07 -16.41 -9.15
N PRO A 535 23.00 -15.61 -9.20
CA PRO A 535 21.65 -16.07 -8.84
C PRO A 535 21.22 -17.38 -9.48
N GLY A 536 21.55 -17.61 -10.77
CA GLY A 536 21.22 -18.86 -11.48
C GLY A 536 21.97 -20.10 -10.99
N GLU A 537 23.03 -19.95 -10.22
CA GLU A 537 23.89 -21.06 -9.77
C GLU A 537 23.72 -21.35 -8.26
N ARG A 538 23.07 -20.47 -7.49
CA ARG A 538 22.98 -20.57 -6.02
C ARG A 538 22.39 -21.88 -5.56
N SER A 539 21.28 -22.31 -6.17
CA SER A 539 20.58 -23.55 -5.79
C SER A 539 21.43 -24.80 -5.93
N ALA A 540 22.27 -24.85 -6.97
CA ALA A 540 23.17 -25.99 -7.22
C ALA A 540 24.45 -25.94 -6.39
N ALA A 541 24.97 -24.73 -6.14
CA ALA A 541 26.27 -24.52 -5.50
C ALA A 541 26.23 -24.49 -3.96
N ILE A 542 25.05 -24.18 -3.36
CA ILE A 542 24.96 -23.95 -1.90
C ILE A 542 24.22 -25.11 -1.22
N ASN A 543 24.90 -25.72 -0.25
CA ASN A 543 24.31 -26.79 0.56
C ASN A 543 23.50 -26.24 1.73
N VAL A 544 22.16 -26.15 1.58
CA VAL A 544 21.26 -25.63 2.62
C VAL A 544 21.09 -26.56 3.81
N ALA A 545 21.46 -27.84 3.70
CA ALA A 545 21.41 -28.79 4.82
C ALA A 545 22.39 -28.41 5.97
N LEU A 546 23.37 -27.54 5.67
CA LEU A 546 24.29 -27.00 6.66
C LEU A 546 23.62 -25.98 7.62
N LEU A 547 22.43 -25.49 7.29
CA LEU A 547 21.64 -24.59 8.16
C LEU A 547 20.87 -25.41 9.21
N SER A 548 21.58 -26.02 10.13
CA SER A 548 21.01 -26.95 11.13
C SER A 548 20.46 -26.28 12.39
N GLU A 549 20.74 -24.98 12.58
CA GLU A 549 20.36 -24.27 13.80
C GLU A 549 18.86 -23.96 13.84
N PRO A 550 18.20 -24.14 15.01
CA PRO A 550 16.78 -23.81 15.16
C PRO A 550 16.44 -22.36 14.73
N LYS A 551 17.40 -21.43 14.91
CA LYS A 551 17.22 -20.03 14.51
C LYS A 551 17.17 -19.87 12.98
N ALA A 552 17.90 -20.68 12.21
CA ALA A 552 17.80 -20.67 10.74
C ALA A 552 16.40 -21.09 10.30
N ARG A 553 15.82 -22.13 10.92
CA ARG A 553 14.46 -22.57 10.65
C ARG A 553 13.42 -21.49 10.98
N GLU A 554 13.58 -20.78 12.11
CA GLU A 554 12.69 -19.68 12.48
C GLU A 554 12.71 -18.56 11.43
N VAL A 555 13.90 -18.18 10.94
CA VAL A 555 14.04 -17.19 9.86
C VAL A 555 13.35 -17.70 8.58
N ILE A 556 13.65 -18.93 8.15
CA ILE A 556 13.07 -19.49 6.90
C ILE A 556 11.54 -19.53 6.95
N LEU A 557 10.93 -20.00 8.04
CA LEU A 557 9.47 -20.05 8.18
C LEU A 557 8.85 -18.64 8.12
N LEU A 558 9.54 -17.66 8.68
CA LEU A 558 9.08 -16.29 8.62
C LEU A 558 9.19 -15.71 7.20
N LEU A 559 10.30 -15.96 6.49
CA LEU A 559 10.45 -15.59 5.08
C LEU A 559 9.37 -16.27 4.21
N ALA A 560 9.13 -17.56 4.44
CA ALA A 560 8.12 -18.34 3.73
C ALA A 560 6.69 -17.81 3.93
N SER A 561 6.40 -17.17 5.06
CA SER A 561 5.07 -16.62 5.37
C SER A 561 4.77 -15.29 4.67
N TYR A 562 5.75 -14.62 4.07
CA TYR A 562 5.56 -13.28 3.49
C TYR A 562 4.46 -13.20 2.41
N PRO A 563 4.35 -14.15 1.45
CA PRO A 563 3.26 -14.14 0.48
C PRO A 563 1.86 -14.18 1.12
N ASP A 564 1.69 -14.94 2.21
CA ASP A 564 0.42 -15.01 2.94
C ASP A 564 0.13 -13.70 3.71
N VAL A 565 1.18 -13.04 4.20
CA VAL A 565 1.06 -11.71 4.82
C VAL A 565 0.58 -10.67 3.80
N VAL A 566 1.09 -10.70 2.56
CA VAL A 566 0.61 -9.83 1.48
C VAL A 566 -0.85 -10.10 1.15
N LYS A 567 -1.25 -11.37 1.01
CA LYS A 567 -2.67 -11.75 0.80
C LYS A 567 -3.56 -11.28 1.96
N ALA A 568 -3.11 -11.42 3.20
CA ALA A 568 -3.85 -10.96 4.38
C ALA A 568 -3.99 -9.43 4.42
N ALA A 569 -2.94 -8.71 4.08
CA ALA A 569 -2.98 -7.25 3.94
C ALA A 569 -3.94 -6.81 2.84
N PHE A 570 -3.97 -7.51 1.69
CA PHE A 570 -4.89 -7.25 0.58
C PHE A 570 -6.35 -7.48 0.97
N LYS A 571 -6.63 -8.53 1.74
CA LYS A 571 -7.99 -8.80 2.23
C LYS A 571 -8.49 -7.75 3.21
N SER A 572 -7.61 -7.19 4.05
CA SER A 572 -7.96 -6.24 5.11
C SER A 572 -7.75 -4.78 4.73
N PHE A 573 -6.94 -4.50 3.70
CA PHE A 573 -6.44 -3.16 3.35
C PHE A 573 -5.70 -2.45 4.50
N GLU A 574 -5.00 -3.24 5.33
CA GLU A 574 -4.30 -2.74 6.52
C GLU A 574 -2.78 -2.72 6.31
N PRO A 575 -2.16 -1.54 6.18
CA PRO A 575 -0.69 -1.44 6.09
C PRO A 575 0.00 -1.95 7.35
N ALA A 576 -0.67 -1.87 8.51
CA ALA A 576 -0.18 -2.40 9.78
C ALA A 576 0.19 -3.89 9.72
N THR A 577 -0.44 -4.66 8.84
CA THR A 577 -0.13 -6.09 8.63
C THR A 577 1.29 -6.25 8.10
N ILE A 578 1.69 -5.45 7.12
CA ILE A 578 3.05 -5.46 6.55
C ILE A 578 4.06 -4.88 7.54
N CYS A 579 3.72 -3.77 8.23
CA CYS A 579 4.59 -3.19 9.27
C CYS A 579 4.90 -4.20 10.38
N THR A 580 3.89 -4.88 10.90
CA THR A 580 4.04 -5.90 11.95
C THR A 580 4.95 -7.04 11.48
N TYR A 581 4.77 -7.48 10.24
CA TYR A 581 5.64 -8.49 9.65
C TYR A 581 7.10 -8.01 9.54
N ALA A 582 7.31 -6.80 9.02
CA ALA A 582 8.66 -6.23 8.86
C ALA A 582 9.38 -6.08 10.20
N PHE A 583 8.70 -5.63 11.26
CA PHE A 583 9.24 -5.58 12.61
C PHE A 583 9.60 -6.98 13.13
N ARG A 584 8.68 -7.93 12.99
CA ARG A 584 8.94 -9.30 13.43
C ARG A 584 10.15 -9.91 12.71
N LEU A 585 10.27 -9.72 11.40
CA LEU A 585 11.43 -10.17 10.63
C LEU A 585 12.70 -9.51 11.14
N SER A 586 12.69 -8.21 11.37
CA SER A 586 13.85 -7.47 11.89
C SER A 586 14.30 -7.96 13.27
N HIS A 587 13.36 -8.28 14.17
CA HIS A 587 13.66 -8.83 15.48
C HIS A 587 14.25 -10.25 15.41
N VAL A 588 13.65 -11.12 14.58
CA VAL A 588 14.15 -12.48 14.40
C VAL A 588 15.57 -12.46 13.81
N ILE A 589 15.82 -11.61 12.81
CA ILE A 589 17.16 -11.40 12.24
C ILE A 589 18.12 -10.88 13.29
N SER A 590 17.71 -9.90 14.11
CA SER A 590 18.57 -9.37 15.18
C SER A 590 18.99 -10.44 16.19
N SER A 591 18.10 -11.36 16.53
CA SER A 591 18.42 -12.48 17.40
C SER A 591 19.24 -13.59 16.72
N ALA A 592 19.20 -13.67 15.38
CA ALA A 592 19.98 -14.65 14.62
C ALA A 592 21.46 -14.31 14.51
N TRP A 593 21.86 -13.03 14.67
CA TRP A 593 23.24 -12.60 14.55
C TRP A 593 24.21 -13.30 15.51
N GLU A 594 23.75 -13.69 16.69
CA GLU A 594 24.56 -14.34 17.72
C GLU A 594 24.86 -15.81 17.40
N THR A 595 23.99 -16.47 16.63
CA THR A 595 24.07 -17.89 16.32
C THR A 595 24.48 -18.19 14.87
N LEU A 596 24.00 -17.41 13.92
CA LEU A 596 24.26 -17.62 12.49
C LEU A 596 25.41 -16.75 11.98
N ILE A 597 26.58 -16.86 12.62
CA ILE A 597 27.78 -16.10 12.27
C ILE A 597 28.31 -16.55 10.90
N VAL A 598 28.58 -15.59 9.99
CA VAL A 598 29.14 -15.85 8.65
C VAL A 598 30.67 -15.80 8.70
N LYS A 599 31.23 -14.75 9.29
CA LYS A 599 32.68 -14.50 9.32
C LYS A 599 33.43 -15.60 10.07
N GLY A 600 34.49 -16.14 9.44
CA GLY A 600 35.38 -17.12 10.08
C GLY A 600 34.81 -18.54 10.15
N GLN A 601 33.68 -18.82 9.51
CA GLN A 601 33.13 -20.18 9.40
C GLN A 601 33.73 -20.93 8.19
N PRO A 602 33.61 -22.27 8.15
CA PRO A 602 33.89 -23.05 6.94
C PRO A 602 33.16 -22.47 5.75
N HIS A 603 33.80 -22.44 4.60
CA HIS A 603 33.29 -21.71 3.42
C HIS A 603 31.85 -22.07 3.03
N ASP A 604 31.53 -23.36 2.98
CA ASP A 604 30.19 -23.83 2.57
C ASP A 604 29.09 -23.41 3.57
N LEU A 605 29.40 -23.48 4.88
CA LEU A 605 28.51 -23.02 5.94
C LEU A 605 28.32 -21.49 5.87
N ALA A 606 29.42 -20.77 5.64
CA ALA A 606 29.39 -19.32 5.48
C ALA A 606 28.54 -18.90 4.27
N LEU A 607 28.64 -19.61 3.13
CA LEU A 607 27.80 -19.40 1.94
C LEU A 607 26.32 -19.64 2.24
N ALA A 608 25.98 -20.74 2.92
CA ALA A 608 24.58 -21.05 3.25
C ALA A 608 23.97 -19.97 4.16
N ARG A 609 24.70 -19.53 5.20
CA ARG A 609 24.26 -18.45 6.10
C ARG A 609 24.18 -17.10 5.38
N LEU A 610 25.13 -16.80 4.48
CA LEU A 610 25.10 -15.57 3.70
C LEU A 610 23.89 -15.54 2.78
N TRP A 611 23.56 -16.64 2.11
CA TRP A 611 22.37 -16.72 1.26
C TRP A 611 21.09 -16.49 2.05
N LEU A 612 20.97 -17.06 3.26
CA LEU A 612 19.86 -16.82 4.16
C LEU A 612 19.70 -15.31 4.51
N TYR A 613 20.80 -14.63 4.83
CA TYR A 613 20.77 -13.19 5.14
C TYR A 613 20.45 -12.32 3.92
N VAL A 614 20.98 -12.67 2.74
CA VAL A 614 20.64 -11.95 1.51
C VAL A 614 19.17 -12.15 1.17
N SER A 615 18.63 -13.36 1.30
CA SER A 615 17.19 -13.61 1.12
C SER A 615 16.34 -12.83 2.14
N ALA A 616 16.78 -12.72 3.38
CA ALA A 616 16.09 -11.89 4.38
C ALA A 616 16.15 -10.39 4.04
N LYS A 617 17.28 -9.89 3.50
CA LYS A 617 17.40 -8.53 2.97
C LYS A 617 16.38 -8.28 1.85
N ASP A 618 16.30 -9.21 0.90
CA ASP A 618 15.41 -9.09 -0.25
C ASP A 618 13.93 -9.04 0.17
N VAL A 619 13.53 -9.91 1.09
CA VAL A 619 12.15 -9.94 1.60
C VAL A 619 11.82 -8.69 2.43
N LEU A 620 12.72 -8.25 3.31
CA LEU A 620 12.53 -7.01 4.06
C LEU A 620 12.47 -5.81 3.11
N GLY A 621 13.36 -5.76 2.11
CA GLY A 621 13.34 -4.71 1.09
C GLY A 621 12.03 -4.67 0.30
N ASN A 622 11.46 -5.83 -0.06
CA ASN A 622 10.15 -5.92 -0.71
C ASN A 622 9.02 -5.41 0.20
N ALA A 623 9.04 -5.78 1.48
CA ALA A 623 8.07 -5.28 2.45
C ALA A 623 8.15 -3.74 2.61
N LEU A 624 9.37 -3.18 2.66
CA LEU A 624 9.57 -1.73 2.73
C LEU A 624 9.06 -1.03 1.45
N ARG A 625 9.36 -1.56 0.26
CA ARG A 625 8.86 -0.98 -1.01
C ARG A 625 7.34 -1.08 -1.12
N LEU A 626 6.73 -2.17 -0.64
CA LEU A 626 5.28 -2.30 -0.60
C LEU A 626 4.64 -1.20 0.29
N LEU A 627 5.31 -0.83 1.39
CA LEU A 627 4.97 0.31 2.25
C LEU A 627 5.39 1.66 1.65
N THR A 628 5.75 1.71 0.37
CA THR A 628 6.24 2.93 -0.31
C THR A 628 7.53 3.52 0.28
N LEU A 629 8.28 2.73 1.04
CA LEU A 629 9.55 3.14 1.61
C LEU A 629 10.71 2.80 0.66
N GLN A 630 11.73 3.64 0.65
CA GLN A 630 12.96 3.40 -0.08
C GLN A 630 13.98 2.73 0.85
N PRO A 631 14.30 1.43 0.65
CA PRO A 631 15.29 0.76 1.50
C PRO A 631 16.67 1.38 1.34
N LEU A 632 17.36 1.60 2.45
CA LEU A 632 18.74 2.06 2.47
C LEU A 632 19.70 0.87 2.52
N ASP A 633 20.80 0.93 1.75
CA ASP A 633 21.88 -0.06 1.82
C ASP A 633 23.03 0.37 2.73
N ARG A 634 23.15 1.68 3.01
CA ARG A 634 24.17 2.28 3.88
C ARG A 634 23.56 3.38 4.74
N MET A 635 23.99 3.45 5.98
CA MET A 635 23.70 4.56 6.89
C MET A 635 24.75 4.59 8.03
#